data_9fcc272bd2823dba765199bd57658fb8
#
_entry.id   9fcc272bd2823dba765199bd57658fb8
#
_cell.length_a   1.000
_cell.length_b   1.000
_cell.length_c   1.000
_cell.angle_alpha   90.00
_cell.angle_beta   90.00
_cell.angle_gamma   90.00
#
_symmetry.space_group_name_H-M   'P 1'
#
loop_
_entity.id
_entity.type
_entity.pdbx_description
1 polymer ?
#
loop_
_entity_poly.entity_id
_entity_poly.type
_entity_poly.pdbx_seq_one_letter_code
_entity_poly.pdbx_strand_id
1 'polypeptide(L)'
;MSDEKTSDVCPICGGLGIVGKDVPVGHPDFGKAFPCVCQAETIKARRAARFRKLGHLDGYADKTFATFQVDYDLLDAESGYLREACAPMVGGRRLDVEQREQVNLAAKIALRYAMQPEGWLLFKGTYGSGKTHLAAAIANYRLAQTEPVLFITAPDLLDHLRAAYAPNAETAYDELFEQLSTLPLVILDDVGAESPTAWAQEKLYQLFNRRHAARLPTVITTNRDPEALDPRIRSRILDYTLTQTVPLDIPDQRAMGSWRELDLTNLDRYRDMTFETFDLRHEEKLPDAEVKRLAGAVDTVRHFAEKPRGWLVINGEPGTGKTHLAGAVANECKHAAQRVLFVAATELLDYLRATFYPSSNVSFDQRLEEIKNADVLILDDLAVDGKAMSAWARDKLYDVLITRFDYDQPTVITTAQKLAEMEPRFKSRATNEAHSTIVTLTVPSYPGRKRTAAPPRRA
;
A
#
# COMPACT_ATOMS: atom_id res chain seq x y z
N MET A 1 27.48 9.71 56.06
CA MET A 1 26.08 9.33 56.20
C MET A 1 25.76 8.51 54.95
N SER A 2 25.78 7.20 55.13
CA SER A 2 25.59 6.18 54.10
C SER A 2 24.09 5.93 53.94
N ASP A 3 23.53 6.29 52.79
CA ASP A 3 22.16 5.95 52.42
C ASP A 3 22.07 4.44 52.19
N GLU A 4 21.52 3.75 53.18
CA GLU A 4 21.02 2.38 53.03
C GLU A 4 19.83 2.38 52.07
N LYS A 5 20.07 1.91 50.85
CA LYS A 5 19.01 1.40 49.98
C LYS A 5 18.43 0.14 50.64
N THR A 6 17.34 0.30 51.36
CA THR A 6 16.47 -0.82 51.71
C THR A 6 15.98 -1.47 50.43
N SER A 7 16.59 -2.59 50.07
CA SER A 7 16.08 -3.47 49.00
C SER A 7 14.74 -4.00 49.50
N ASP A 8 13.63 -3.58 48.86
CA ASP A 8 12.30 -4.15 49.08
C ASP A 8 12.31 -5.61 48.62
N VAL A 9 12.70 -6.48 49.53
CA VAL A 9 12.72 -7.94 49.30
C VAL A 9 11.27 -8.41 49.30
N CYS A 10 10.83 -9.02 48.18
CA CYS A 10 9.47 -9.52 48.08
C CYS A 10 9.10 -10.44 49.27
N PRO A 11 8.03 -10.15 50.03
CA PRO A 11 7.68 -10.91 51.21
C PRO A 11 7.21 -12.35 50.91
N ILE A 12 6.88 -12.66 49.64
CA ILE A 12 6.37 -13.96 49.21
C ILE A 12 7.53 -14.92 48.89
N CYS A 13 8.54 -14.46 48.17
CA CYS A 13 9.64 -15.30 47.69
C CYS A 13 10.99 -15.01 48.40
N GLY A 14 11.03 -14.03 49.29
CA GLY A 14 12.28 -13.64 49.96
C GLY A 14 13.39 -13.17 48.99
N GLY A 15 13.02 -12.61 47.83
CA GLY A 15 13.96 -12.17 46.78
C GLY A 15 14.35 -13.28 45.77
N LEU A 16 13.91 -14.54 45.94
CA LEU A 16 14.26 -15.66 45.08
C LEU A 16 13.57 -15.59 43.70
N GLY A 17 12.48 -14.82 43.54
CA GLY A 17 11.72 -14.71 42.30
C GLY A 17 10.88 -15.93 41.91
N ILE A 18 10.97 -17.01 42.69
CA ILE A 18 10.23 -18.27 42.49
C ILE A 18 9.59 -18.73 43.82
N VAL A 19 8.49 -19.48 43.70
CA VAL A 19 7.72 -20.05 44.77
C VAL A 19 7.36 -21.51 44.48
N GLY A 20 7.35 -22.37 45.49
CA GLY A 20 6.78 -23.72 45.40
C GLY A 20 5.30 -23.70 45.76
N LYS A 21 4.49 -24.59 45.18
CA LYS A 21 3.14 -24.86 45.66
C LYS A 21 3.19 -25.87 46.80
N ASP A 22 2.46 -25.61 47.89
CA ASP A 22 2.26 -26.58 48.94
C ASP A 22 1.19 -27.59 48.51
N VAL A 23 1.66 -28.70 47.92
CA VAL A 23 0.82 -29.77 47.39
C VAL A 23 1.37 -31.14 47.82
N PRO A 24 0.51 -32.17 48.01
CA PRO A 24 0.93 -33.48 48.45
C PRO A 24 1.83 -34.20 47.43
N VAL A 25 2.65 -35.14 47.92
CA VAL A 25 3.47 -36.03 47.08
C VAL A 25 2.57 -36.78 46.09
N GLY A 26 2.93 -36.74 44.80
CA GLY A 26 2.12 -37.31 43.71
C GLY A 26 1.24 -36.29 42.96
N HIS A 27 1.10 -35.08 43.45
CA HIS A 27 0.43 -34.00 42.71
C HIS A 27 1.32 -33.56 41.52
N PRO A 28 0.75 -33.24 40.34
CA PRO A 28 1.51 -32.86 39.16
C PRO A 28 2.45 -31.65 39.39
N ASP A 29 2.15 -30.79 40.35
CA ASP A 29 2.95 -29.61 40.69
C ASP A 29 3.94 -29.84 41.85
N PHE A 30 3.98 -31.03 42.43
CA PHE A 30 4.90 -31.36 43.52
C PHE A 30 6.36 -31.16 43.09
N GLY A 31 7.12 -30.39 43.84
CA GLY A 31 8.54 -30.11 43.56
C GLY A 31 8.79 -29.18 42.38
N LYS A 32 7.75 -28.62 41.77
CA LYS A 32 7.91 -27.63 40.72
C LYS A 32 8.03 -26.22 41.28
N ALA A 33 8.96 -25.43 40.71
CA ALA A 33 9.11 -24.02 41.00
C ALA A 33 8.23 -23.19 40.05
N PHE A 34 7.51 -22.24 40.58
CA PHE A 34 6.66 -21.30 39.83
C PHE A 34 7.18 -19.86 40.01
N PRO A 35 7.08 -19.03 38.99
CA PRO A 35 7.42 -17.60 39.12
C PRO A 35 6.62 -16.95 40.25
N CYS A 36 7.30 -16.17 41.08
CA CYS A 36 6.65 -15.36 42.10
C CYS A 36 5.89 -14.19 41.44
N VAL A 37 4.84 -13.70 42.09
CA VAL A 37 4.07 -12.53 41.62
C VAL A 37 4.96 -11.29 41.42
N CYS A 38 6.08 -11.15 42.18
CA CYS A 38 7.02 -10.06 41.96
C CYS A 38 7.76 -10.11 40.62
N GLN A 39 7.75 -11.27 39.93
CA GLN A 39 8.34 -11.44 38.60
C GLN A 39 7.31 -11.28 37.49
N ALA A 40 6.02 -11.10 37.81
CA ALA A 40 4.93 -11.09 36.82
C ALA A 40 5.17 -10.03 35.74
N GLU A 41 5.50 -8.79 36.13
CA GLU A 41 5.76 -7.69 35.16
C GLU A 41 7.03 -7.95 34.33
N THR A 42 8.08 -8.48 34.95
CA THR A 42 9.33 -8.82 34.23
C THR A 42 9.08 -9.92 33.19
N ILE A 43 8.31 -10.95 33.54
CA ILE A 43 7.96 -12.05 32.65
C ILE A 43 7.06 -11.53 31.52
N LYS A 44 6.08 -10.69 31.85
CA LYS A 44 5.19 -10.06 30.90
C LYS A 44 5.99 -9.20 29.90
N ALA A 45 6.90 -8.35 30.38
CA ALA A 45 7.77 -7.54 29.54
C ALA A 45 8.68 -8.37 28.63
N ARG A 46 9.29 -9.47 29.14
CA ARG A 46 10.11 -10.38 28.34
C ARG A 46 9.28 -11.07 27.26
N ARG A 47 8.06 -11.50 27.58
CA ARG A 47 7.15 -12.10 26.59
C ARG A 47 6.77 -11.07 25.51
N ALA A 48 6.40 -9.87 25.89
CA ALA A 48 6.08 -8.80 24.96
C ALA A 48 7.26 -8.49 24.02
N ALA A 49 8.48 -8.37 24.54
CA ALA A 49 9.68 -8.15 23.74
C ALA A 49 9.97 -9.29 22.76
N ARG A 50 9.79 -10.56 23.20
CA ARG A 50 9.96 -11.75 22.33
C ARG A 50 8.97 -11.75 21.17
N PHE A 51 7.69 -11.51 21.43
CA PHE A 51 6.65 -11.51 20.39
C PHE A 51 6.76 -10.28 19.45
N ARG A 52 7.21 -9.14 19.97
CA ARG A 52 7.55 -7.98 19.15
C ARG A 52 8.62 -8.33 18.11
N LYS A 53 9.67 -9.03 18.53
CA LYS A 53 10.77 -9.46 17.66
C LYS A 53 10.31 -10.54 16.66
N LEU A 54 9.50 -11.52 17.10
CA LEU A 54 8.98 -12.59 16.25
C LEU A 54 8.09 -12.05 15.12
N GLY A 55 7.27 -11.04 15.40
CA GLY A 55 6.33 -10.47 14.45
C GLY A 55 6.89 -9.30 13.65
N HIS A 56 8.19 -8.96 13.77
CA HIS A 56 8.81 -7.82 13.08
C HIS A 56 8.06 -6.49 13.25
N LEU A 57 7.35 -6.31 14.37
CA LEU A 57 6.52 -5.12 14.62
C LEU A 57 7.35 -3.81 14.69
N ASP A 58 8.65 -3.89 14.84
CA ASP A 58 9.55 -2.74 14.78
C ASP A 58 9.49 -2.04 13.42
N GLY A 59 9.25 -2.78 12.33
CA GLY A 59 9.01 -2.23 11.00
C GLY A 59 7.69 -1.47 10.85
N TYR A 60 6.79 -1.58 11.84
CA TYR A 60 5.48 -0.92 11.88
C TYR A 60 5.33 0.02 13.08
N ALA A 61 6.44 0.44 13.70
CA ALA A 61 6.41 1.31 14.88
C ALA A 61 5.76 2.68 14.61
N ASP A 62 5.81 3.15 13.36
CA ASP A 62 5.16 4.37 12.86
C ASP A 62 3.64 4.20 12.65
N LYS A 63 3.13 2.97 12.58
CA LYS A 63 1.70 2.67 12.38
C LYS A 63 0.97 2.69 13.72
N THR A 64 0.53 3.87 14.10
CA THR A 64 -0.21 4.11 15.34
C THR A 64 -1.56 4.74 15.02
N PHE A 65 -2.45 4.83 16.02
CA PHE A 65 -3.68 5.62 15.85
C PHE A 65 -3.36 7.09 15.57
N ALA A 66 -2.33 7.67 16.21
CA ALA A 66 -1.93 9.06 16.02
C ALA A 66 -1.44 9.38 14.58
N THR A 67 -1.02 8.38 13.83
CA THR A 67 -0.62 8.53 12.42
C THR A 67 -1.71 8.08 11.44
N PHE A 68 -2.82 7.51 11.94
CA PHE A 68 -3.97 7.14 11.13
C PHE A 68 -4.87 8.35 10.91
N GLN A 69 -5.24 8.62 9.67
CA GLN A 69 -6.01 9.82 9.32
C GLN A 69 -7.51 9.52 9.26
N VAL A 70 -8.30 10.37 9.91
CA VAL A 70 -9.78 10.32 9.91
C VAL A 70 -10.38 11.67 9.55
N ASP A 71 -11.61 11.67 9.05
CA ASP A 71 -12.34 12.90 8.73
C ASP A 71 -13.10 13.40 9.96
N TYR A 72 -12.62 14.48 10.56
CA TYR A 72 -13.22 15.05 11.77
C TYR A 72 -14.62 15.62 11.54
N ASP A 73 -14.91 16.08 10.34
CA ASP A 73 -16.22 16.67 10.02
C ASP A 73 -17.35 15.64 10.00
N LEU A 74 -16.99 14.36 9.81
CA LEU A 74 -17.93 13.24 9.82
C LEU A 74 -17.97 12.48 11.17
N LEU A 75 -17.19 12.91 12.18
CA LEU A 75 -17.23 12.29 13.49
C LEU A 75 -18.38 12.86 14.32
N ASP A 76 -19.17 11.96 14.90
CA ASP A 76 -20.23 12.31 15.86
C ASP A 76 -19.67 12.83 17.19
N ALA A 77 -20.55 13.39 18.04
CA ALA A 77 -20.16 13.93 19.33
C ALA A 77 -19.61 12.85 20.29
N GLU A 78 -19.98 11.58 20.11
CA GLU A 78 -19.53 10.46 20.94
C GLU A 78 -18.10 10.00 20.58
N SER A 79 -17.55 10.47 19.45
CA SER A 79 -16.22 10.09 18.97
C SER A 79 -15.11 11.05 19.39
N GLY A 80 -15.28 11.81 20.48
CA GLY A 80 -14.26 12.71 21.00
C GLY A 80 -12.90 12.04 21.21
N TYR A 81 -12.88 10.83 21.79
CA TYR A 81 -11.66 10.03 21.97
C TYR A 81 -10.95 9.68 20.63
N LEU A 82 -11.69 9.56 19.53
CA LEU A 82 -11.09 9.28 18.22
C LEU A 82 -10.39 10.53 17.67
N ARG A 83 -10.93 11.73 17.91
CA ARG A 83 -10.30 13.01 17.56
C ARG A 83 -8.99 13.24 18.32
N GLU A 84 -8.92 12.79 19.56
CA GLU A 84 -7.69 12.86 20.37
C GLU A 84 -6.65 11.83 19.93
N ALA A 85 -7.11 10.64 19.49
CA ALA A 85 -6.24 9.51 19.17
C ALA A 85 -5.72 9.52 17.71
N CYS A 86 -6.45 10.08 16.77
CA CYS A 86 -6.15 10.03 15.33
C CYS A 86 -5.77 11.39 14.77
N ALA A 87 -5.07 11.40 13.62
CA ALA A 87 -4.73 12.60 12.89
C ALA A 87 -5.91 13.06 11.98
N PRO A 88 -6.08 14.38 11.74
CA PRO A 88 -7.04 14.86 10.76
C PRO A 88 -6.67 14.44 9.34
N MET A 89 -7.65 14.10 8.53
CA MET A 89 -7.45 13.76 7.13
C MET A 89 -7.05 15.01 6.33
N VAL A 90 -5.82 15.04 5.84
CA VAL A 90 -5.30 16.14 5.04
C VAL A 90 -5.52 15.82 3.56
N GLY A 91 -6.24 16.71 2.85
CA GLY A 91 -6.45 16.56 1.41
C GLY A 91 -7.43 15.46 1.00
N GLY A 92 -8.37 15.10 1.86
CA GLY A 92 -9.35 14.02 1.70
C GLY A 92 -10.31 14.11 0.50
N ARG A 93 -9.97 14.85 -0.54
CA ARG A 93 -10.78 15.07 -1.75
C ARG A 93 -10.98 13.82 -2.61
N ARG A 94 -10.27 12.71 -2.34
CA ARG A 94 -10.36 11.48 -3.14
C ARG A 94 -11.28 10.42 -2.59
N LEU A 95 -11.56 10.46 -1.30
CA LEU A 95 -12.58 9.61 -0.70
C LEU A 95 -13.92 10.33 -0.78
N ASP A 96 -14.94 9.66 -1.30
CA ASP A 96 -16.30 10.14 -1.18
C ASP A 96 -16.78 10.09 0.28
N VAL A 97 -17.98 10.59 0.54
CA VAL A 97 -18.52 10.66 1.90
C VAL A 97 -18.64 9.27 2.52
N GLU A 98 -19.14 8.30 1.76
CA GLU A 98 -19.33 6.92 2.23
C GLU A 98 -17.99 6.25 2.59
N GLN A 99 -16.97 6.44 1.74
CA GLN A 99 -15.63 5.91 2.01
C GLN A 99 -14.98 6.55 3.24
N ARG A 100 -15.17 7.86 3.46
CA ARG A 100 -14.69 8.55 4.67
C ARG A 100 -15.41 8.05 5.92
N GLU A 101 -16.71 7.80 5.84
CA GLU A 101 -17.46 7.18 6.93
C GLU A 101 -16.96 5.76 7.24
N GLN A 102 -16.62 4.95 6.21
CA GLN A 102 -16.02 3.63 6.39
C GLN A 102 -14.68 3.72 7.13
N VAL A 103 -13.80 4.67 6.76
CA VAL A 103 -12.51 4.88 7.43
C VAL A 103 -12.71 5.28 8.89
N ASN A 104 -13.59 6.24 9.15
CA ASN A 104 -13.91 6.70 10.51
C ASN A 104 -14.48 5.58 11.37
N LEU A 105 -15.41 4.80 10.83
CA LEU A 105 -16.00 3.66 11.54
C LEU A 105 -14.95 2.58 11.82
N ALA A 106 -14.09 2.26 10.86
CA ALA A 106 -13.02 1.30 11.03
C ALA A 106 -12.02 1.73 12.12
N ALA A 107 -11.61 3.01 12.14
CA ALA A 107 -10.75 3.57 13.17
C ALA A 107 -11.42 3.53 14.56
N LYS A 108 -12.70 3.87 14.65
CA LYS A 108 -13.51 3.81 15.88
C LYS A 108 -13.57 2.39 16.44
N ILE A 109 -13.84 1.40 15.60
CA ILE A 109 -13.89 -0.01 15.98
C ILE A 109 -12.50 -0.50 16.40
N ALA A 110 -11.45 -0.18 15.63
CA ALA A 110 -10.09 -0.58 15.93
C ALA A 110 -9.59 -0.03 17.27
N LEU A 111 -9.85 1.25 17.56
CA LEU A 111 -9.45 1.88 18.81
C LEU A 111 -10.21 1.28 19.99
N ARG A 112 -11.53 1.07 19.88
CA ARG A 112 -12.32 0.39 20.91
C ARG A 112 -11.78 -1.02 21.18
N TYR A 113 -11.50 -1.78 20.12
CA TYR A 113 -10.93 -3.12 20.23
C TYR A 113 -9.53 -3.10 20.87
N ALA A 114 -8.69 -2.11 20.56
CA ALA A 114 -7.39 -1.95 21.20
C ALA A 114 -7.50 -1.71 22.72
N MET A 115 -8.50 -0.96 23.15
CA MET A 115 -8.76 -0.70 24.58
C MET A 115 -9.25 -1.96 25.29
N GLN A 116 -10.18 -2.69 24.69
CA GLN A 116 -10.80 -3.88 25.25
C GLN A 116 -10.94 -4.97 24.16
N PRO A 117 -9.91 -5.81 23.95
CA PRO A 117 -9.97 -6.88 22.96
C PRO A 117 -10.97 -7.97 23.36
N GLU A 118 -12.03 -8.11 22.59
CA GLU A 118 -13.04 -9.16 22.77
C GLU A 118 -13.43 -9.74 21.42
N GLY A 119 -13.53 -11.06 21.33
CA GLY A 119 -13.89 -11.73 20.08
C GLY A 119 -12.84 -11.53 18.99
N TRP A 120 -13.31 -11.63 17.75
CA TRP A 120 -12.46 -11.50 16.57
C TRP A 120 -12.81 -10.24 15.78
N LEU A 121 -11.79 -9.61 15.19
CA LEU A 121 -11.92 -8.45 14.32
C LEU A 121 -11.33 -8.77 12.96
N LEU A 122 -12.17 -8.75 11.91
CA LEU A 122 -11.77 -8.99 10.53
C LEU A 122 -11.82 -7.70 9.73
N PHE A 123 -10.65 -7.18 9.34
CA PHE A 123 -10.55 -6.13 8.33
C PHE A 123 -10.45 -6.73 6.94
N LYS A 124 -11.42 -6.47 6.07
CA LYS A 124 -11.38 -6.89 4.66
C LYS A 124 -11.44 -5.67 3.74
N GLY A 125 -10.81 -5.75 2.56
CA GLY A 125 -10.87 -4.68 1.57
C GLY A 125 -9.67 -4.66 0.66
N THR A 126 -9.59 -3.66 -0.21
CA THR A 126 -8.56 -3.50 -1.22
C THR A 126 -7.17 -3.26 -0.64
N TYR A 127 -6.13 -3.43 -1.45
CA TYR A 127 -4.76 -3.08 -1.07
C TYR A 127 -4.67 -1.58 -0.72
N GLY A 128 -3.80 -1.23 0.25
CA GLY A 128 -3.57 0.16 0.65
C GLY A 128 -4.72 0.86 1.37
N SER A 129 -5.82 0.17 1.68
CA SER A 129 -6.98 0.73 2.38
C SER A 129 -6.77 1.00 3.89
N GLY A 130 -5.58 0.73 4.44
CA GLY A 130 -5.26 1.00 5.84
C GLY A 130 -5.47 -0.17 6.82
N LYS A 131 -5.87 -1.36 6.37
CA LYS A 131 -6.07 -2.55 7.23
C LYS A 131 -4.86 -2.88 8.09
N THR A 132 -3.69 -3.06 7.46
CA THR A 132 -2.41 -3.30 8.15
C THR A 132 -2.06 -2.18 9.11
N HIS A 133 -2.35 -0.91 8.76
CA HIS A 133 -2.11 0.23 9.66
C HIS A 133 -2.96 0.11 10.93
N LEU A 134 -4.26 -0.12 10.80
CA LEU A 134 -5.15 -0.28 11.95
C LEU A 134 -4.79 -1.51 12.79
N ALA A 135 -4.45 -2.62 12.15
CA ALA A 135 -4.01 -3.84 12.83
C ALA A 135 -2.71 -3.60 13.62
N ALA A 136 -1.71 -2.93 13.02
CA ALA A 136 -0.47 -2.55 13.70
C ALA A 136 -0.71 -1.49 14.79
N ALA A 137 -1.63 -0.55 14.59
CA ALA A 137 -1.99 0.44 15.61
C ALA A 137 -2.59 -0.24 16.85
N ILE A 138 -3.43 -1.26 16.70
CA ILE A 138 -3.93 -2.10 17.80
C ILE A 138 -2.75 -2.75 18.53
N ALA A 139 -1.79 -3.35 17.80
CA ALA A 139 -0.62 -3.99 18.40
C ALA A 139 0.24 -2.98 19.18
N ASN A 140 0.56 -1.84 18.57
CA ASN A 140 1.37 -0.80 19.21
C ASN A 140 0.69 -0.23 20.45
N TYR A 141 -0.63 -0.03 20.42
CA TYR A 141 -1.40 0.42 21.60
C TYR A 141 -1.29 -0.59 22.76
N ARG A 142 -1.46 -1.89 22.49
CA ARG A 142 -1.38 -2.96 23.52
C ARG A 142 0.03 -3.10 24.07
N LEU A 143 1.06 -3.02 23.20
CA LEU A 143 2.46 -3.04 23.66
C LEU A 143 2.81 -1.85 24.55
N ALA A 144 2.27 -0.66 24.27
CA ALA A 144 2.45 0.51 25.13
C ALA A 144 1.86 0.28 26.55
N GLN A 145 0.84 -0.61 26.66
CA GLN A 145 0.28 -1.07 27.94
C GLN A 145 1.03 -2.28 28.53
N THR A 146 2.19 -2.63 27.98
CA THR A 146 2.97 -3.82 28.37
C THR A 146 2.21 -5.16 28.21
N GLU A 147 1.14 -5.17 27.40
CA GLU A 147 0.35 -6.39 27.15
C GLU A 147 0.99 -7.26 26.08
N PRO A 148 1.08 -8.57 26.27
CA PRO A 148 1.66 -9.47 25.27
C PRO A 148 0.72 -9.57 24.07
N VAL A 149 1.21 -9.12 22.92
CA VAL A 149 0.55 -9.22 21.63
C VAL A 149 1.53 -9.71 20.58
N LEU A 150 1.07 -10.54 19.67
CA LEU A 150 1.80 -10.88 18.46
C LEU A 150 1.12 -10.23 17.26
N PHE A 151 1.88 -9.45 16.49
CA PHE A 151 1.53 -8.99 15.16
C PHE A 151 2.45 -9.69 14.17
N ILE A 152 1.89 -10.45 13.22
CA ILE A 152 2.67 -11.23 12.25
C ILE A 152 1.88 -11.40 10.96
N THR A 153 2.56 -11.42 9.80
CA THR A 153 1.90 -11.78 8.55
C THR A 153 1.64 -13.29 8.49
N ALA A 154 0.61 -13.72 7.77
CA ALA A 154 0.31 -15.14 7.62
C ALA A 154 1.46 -15.92 6.95
N PRO A 155 2.14 -15.41 5.90
CA PRO A 155 3.34 -16.04 5.35
C PRO A 155 4.47 -16.20 6.37
N ASP A 156 4.85 -15.14 7.10
CA ASP A 156 5.94 -15.18 8.09
C ASP A 156 5.63 -16.16 9.23
N LEU A 157 4.38 -16.19 9.70
CA LEU A 157 3.95 -17.16 10.69
C LEU A 157 4.21 -18.60 10.24
N LEU A 158 3.82 -18.91 8.99
CA LEU A 158 4.00 -20.25 8.42
C LEU A 158 5.48 -20.58 8.24
N ASP A 159 6.31 -19.62 7.88
CA ASP A 159 7.76 -19.83 7.76
C ASP A 159 8.41 -20.08 9.13
N HIS A 160 8.00 -19.34 10.18
CA HIS A 160 8.45 -19.64 11.54
C HIS A 160 8.00 -21.03 12.01
N LEU A 161 6.77 -21.43 11.74
CA LEU A 161 6.28 -22.77 12.07
C LEU A 161 7.04 -23.86 11.30
N ARG A 162 7.39 -23.60 10.03
CA ARG A 162 8.20 -24.52 9.22
C ARG A 162 9.62 -24.64 9.75
N ALA A 163 10.25 -23.53 10.11
CA ALA A 163 11.58 -23.49 10.69
C ALA A 163 11.65 -24.23 12.04
N ALA A 164 10.58 -24.22 12.83
CA ALA A 164 10.50 -24.90 14.12
C ALA A 164 10.48 -26.46 14.02
N TYR A 165 10.32 -27.03 12.82
CA TYR A 165 10.49 -28.46 12.59
C TYR A 165 11.95 -28.89 12.43
N ALA A 166 12.90 -27.98 12.30
CA ALA A 166 14.30 -28.30 12.15
C ALA A 166 14.85 -28.95 13.45
N PRO A 167 15.71 -29.98 13.37
CA PRO A 167 16.26 -30.67 14.55
C PRO A 167 17.01 -29.73 15.54
N ASN A 168 17.54 -28.60 15.03
CA ASN A 168 18.31 -27.64 15.81
C ASN A 168 17.53 -26.32 16.01
N ALA A 169 16.20 -26.35 15.93
CA ALA A 169 15.38 -25.14 16.15
C ALA A 169 15.53 -24.65 17.61
N GLU A 170 15.67 -23.35 17.80
CA GLU A 170 15.73 -22.72 19.13
C GLU A 170 14.47 -22.96 19.97
N THR A 171 13.34 -23.18 19.32
CA THR A 171 12.05 -23.48 19.93
C THR A 171 11.41 -24.63 19.18
N ALA A 172 10.97 -25.66 19.90
CA ALA A 172 10.26 -26.78 19.29
C ALA A 172 8.90 -26.31 18.72
N TYR A 173 8.48 -26.94 17.62
CA TYR A 173 7.21 -26.64 16.97
C TYR A 173 6.03 -26.64 17.94
N ASP A 174 5.92 -27.66 18.78
CA ASP A 174 4.79 -27.79 19.72
C ASP A 174 4.74 -26.66 20.74
N GLU A 175 5.90 -26.21 21.22
CA GLU A 175 5.98 -25.06 22.14
C GLU A 175 5.59 -23.76 21.47
N LEU A 176 6.11 -23.49 20.25
CA LEU A 176 5.75 -22.29 19.48
C LEU A 176 4.26 -22.27 19.16
N PHE A 177 3.72 -23.38 18.68
CA PHE A 177 2.32 -23.49 18.31
C PHE A 177 1.38 -23.34 19.53
N GLU A 178 1.75 -23.90 20.68
CA GLU A 178 1.00 -23.73 21.92
C GLU A 178 1.01 -22.26 22.38
N GLN A 179 2.18 -21.59 22.33
CA GLN A 179 2.29 -20.16 22.65
C GLN A 179 1.39 -19.31 21.77
N LEU A 180 1.37 -19.55 20.44
CA LEU A 180 0.51 -18.86 19.49
C LEU A 180 -0.98 -19.11 19.75
N SER A 181 -1.31 -20.36 20.11
CA SER A 181 -2.69 -20.77 20.36
C SER A 181 -3.28 -20.18 21.64
N THR A 182 -2.43 -19.85 22.63
CA THR A 182 -2.85 -19.40 23.98
C THR A 182 -2.55 -17.92 24.25
N LEU A 183 -1.89 -17.21 23.32
CA LEU A 183 -1.58 -15.79 23.50
C LEU A 183 -2.86 -14.95 23.65
N PRO A 184 -2.93 -13.98 24.58
CA PRO A 184 -4.11 -13.16 24.79
C PRO A 184 -4.61 -12.43 23.56
N LEU A 185 -3.71 -11.92 22.73
CA LEU A 185 -4.05 -11.27 21.46
C LEU A 185 -3.08 -11.70 20.36
N VAL A 186 -3.63 -12.17 19.25
CA VAL A 186 -2.89 -12.46 18.01
C VAL A 186 -3.49 -11.61 16.89
N ILE A 187 -2.61 -10.99 16.12
CA ILE A 187 -2.95 -10.20 14.94
C ILE A 187 -2.27 -10.87 13.75
N LEU A 188 -3.09 -11.43 12.86
CA LEU A 188 -2.65 -12.09 11.62
C LEU A 188 -2.92 -11.15 10.45
N ASP A 189 -1.86 -10.59 9.92
CA ASP A 189 -1.93 -9.69 8.77
C ASP A 189 -1.83 -10.48 7.47
N ASP A 190 -2.59 -10.04 6.46
CA ASP A 190 -2.54 -10.51 5.07
C ASP A 190 -2.89 -12.00 4.90
N VAL A 191 -3.92 -12.48 5.62
CA VAL A 191 -4.42 -13.86 5.47
C VAL A 191 -4.94 -14.08 4.05
N GLY A 192 -4.44 -15.13 3.39
CA GLY A 192 -4.71 -15.45 2.00
C GLY A 192 -3.60 -15.04 1.04
N ALA A 193 -2.55 -14.32 1.51
CA ALA A 193 -1.36 -14.02 0.71
C ALA A 193 -0.36 -15.19 0.66
N GLU A 194 -0.46 -16.13 1.60
CA GLU A 194 0.39 -17.32 1.67
C GLU A 194 0.19 -18.27 0.47
N SER A 195 1.23 -19.04 0.14
CA SER A 195 1.12 -20.11 -0.84
C SER A 195 0.06 -21.14 -0.42
N PRO A 196 -0.93 -21.47 -1.24
CA PRO A 196 -2.07 -22.32 -0.89
C PRO A 196 -1.69 -23.81 -0.83
N THR A 197 -0.70 -24.17 -0.01
CA THR A 197 -0.31 -25.56 0.23
C THR A 197 -1.24 -26.20 1.26
N ALA A 198 -1.51 -27.52 1.14
CA ALA A 198 -2.30 -28.26 2.12
C ALA A 198 -1.76 -28.12 3.54
N TRP A 199 -0.42 -28.08 3.70
CA TRP A 199 0.22 -27.88 4.98
C TRP A 199 -0.09 -26.49 5.57
N ALA A 200 0.04 -25.43 4.77
CA ALA A 200 -0.24 -24.06 5.22
C ALA A 200 -1.70 -23.88 5.65
N GLN A 201 -2.62 -24.37 4.83
CA GLN A 201 -4.06 -24.35 5.13
C GLN A 201 -4.38 -25.12 6.40
N GLU A 202 -3.78 -26.30 6.59
CA GLU A 202 -3.99 -27.10 7.80
C GLU A 202 -3.46 -26.40 9.06
N LYS A 203 -2.29 -25.75 8.99
CA LYS A 203 -1.71 -25.04 10.15
C LYS A 203 -2.48 -23.80 10.55
N LEU A 204 -2.90 -23.01 9.57
CA LEU A 204 -3.79 -21.87 9.82
C LEU A 204 -5.14 -22.31 10.39
N TYR A 205 -5.74 -23.36 9.81
CA TYR A 205 -6.97 -23.93 10.34
C TYR A 205 -6.83 -24.37 11.79
N GLN A 206 -5.76 -25.12 12.13
CA GLN A 206 -5.50 -25.58 13.50
C GLN A 206 -5.39 -24.41 14.48
N LEU A 207 -4.66 -23.35 14.10
CA LEU A 207 -4.52 -22.14 14.92
C LEU A 207 -5.87 -21.44 15.12
N PHE A 208 -6.60 -21.16 14.04
CA PHE A 208 -7.91 -20.53 14.11
C PHE A 208 -8.89 -21.37 14.91
N ASN A 209 -8.92 -22.69 14.69
CA ASN A 209 -9.85 -23.57 15.42
C ASN A 209 -9.58 -23.59 16.93
N ARG A 210 -8.31 -23.61 17.37
CA ARG A 210 -7.96 -23.55 18.81
C ARG A 210 -8.35 -22.22 19.41
N ARG A 211 -8.01 -21.10 18.75
CA ARG A 211 -8.33 -19.76 19.26
C ARG A 211 -9.84 -19.49 19.26
N HIS A 212 -10.56 -19.97 18.24
CA HIS A 212 -12.02 -19.91 18.17
C HIS A 212 -12.68 -20.67 19.33
N ALA A 213 -12.26 -21.92 19.58
CA ALA A 213 -12.78 -22.73 20.67
C ALA A 213 -12.53 -22.10 22.05
N ALA A 214 -11.37 -21.46 22.23
CA ALA A 214 -11.01 -20.74 23.46
C ALA A 214 -11.55 -19.29 23.51
N ARG A 215 -12.26 -18.82 22.48
CA ARG A 215 -12.75 -17.44 22.31
C ARG A 215 -11.66 -16.37 22.53
N LEU A 216 -10.43 -16.66 22.14
CA LEU A 216 -9.30 -15.75 22.34
C LEU A 216 -9.30 -14.62 21.31
N PRO A 217 -9.12 -13.37 21.75
CA PRO A 217 -9.07 -12.19 20.89
C PRO A 217 -8.11 -12.34 19.70
N THR A 218 -8.61 -12.13 18.50
CA THR A 218 -7.84 -12.30 17.27
C THR A 218 -8.20 -11.22 16.25
N VAL A 219 -7.21 -10.54 15.72
CA VAL A 219 -7.39 -9.59 14.60
C VAL A 219 -6.87 -10.24 13.33
N ILE A 220 -7.62 -10.10 12.26
CA ILE A 220 -7.31 -10.68 10.95
C ILE A 220 -7.44 -9.58 9.91
N THR A 221 -6.47 -9.48 9.01
CA THR A 221 -6.61 -8.67 7.80
C THR A 221 -6.57 -9.55 6.56
N THR A 222 -7.31 -9.18 5.54
CA THR A 222 -7.28 -9.88 4.24
C THR A 222 -7.61 -8.94 3.09
N ASN A 223 -6.93 -9.14 1.96
CA ASN A 223 -7.23 -8.49 0.69
C ASN A 223 -8.07 -9.39 -0.23
N ARG A 224 -8.26 -10.65 0.15
CA ARG A 224 -9.06 -11.60 -0.60
C ARG A 224 -10.51 -11.56 -0.14
N ASP A 225 -11.41 -11.91 -1.04
CA ASP A 225 -12.77 -12.27 -0.63
C ASP A 225 -12.67 -13.50 0.30
N PRO A 226 -13.22 -13.44 1.52
CA PRO A 226 -13.26 -14.59 2.42
C PRO A 226 -13.87 -15.84 1.79
N GLU A 227 -14.75 -15.70 0.80
CA GLU A 227 -15.32 -16.83 0.06
C GLU A 227 -14.28 -17.63 -0.73
N ALA A 228 -13.14 -17.01 -1.08
CA ALA A 228 -12.03 -17.65 -1.78
C ALA A 228 -11.03 -18.39 -0.85
N LEU A 229 -11.22 -18.30 0.47
CA LEU A 229 -10.38 -18.99 1.45
C LEU A 229 -10.81 -20.46 1.64
N ASP A 230 -9.93 -21.28 2.23
CA ASP A 230 -10.29 -22.67 2.64
C ASP A 230 -11.60 -22.65 3.42
N PRO A 231 -12.58 -23.51 3.06
CA PRO A 231 -13.92 -23.50 3.69
C PRO A 231 -13.91 -23.64 5.20
N ARG A 232 -12.93 -24.37 5.77
CA ARG A 232 -12.78 -24.58 7.21
C ARG A 232 -12.28 -23.31 7.90
N ILE A 233 -11.32 -22.61 7.29
CA ILE A 233 -10.83 -21.29 7.74
C ILE A 233 -11.95 -20.28 7.66
N ARG A 234 -12.59 -20.17 6.50
CA ARG A 234 -13.74 -19.28 6.26
C ARG A 234 -14.81 -19.42 7.32
N SER A 235 -15.21 -20.66 7.63
CA SER A 235 -16.25 -20.94 8.65
C SER A 235 -15.89 -20.37 10.04
N ARG A 236 -14.61 -20.28 10.38
CA ARG A 236 -14.14 -19.71 11.67
C ARG A 236 -14.05 -18.21 11.65
N ILE A 237 -13.50 -17.64 10.58
CA ILE A 237 -13.30 -16.19 10.49
C ILE A 237 -14.58 -15.40 10.19
N LEU A 238 -15.63 -16.06 9.65
CA LEU A 238 -16.93 -15.45 9.38
C LEU A 238 -18.01 -15.84 10.40
N ASP A 239 -17.65 -16.46 11.52
CA ASP A 239 -18.60 -16.75 12.58
C ASP A 239 -19.09 -15.44 13.23
N TYR A 240 -20.29 -14.99 12.86
CA TYR A 240 -20.89 -13.73 13.32
C TYR A 240 -21.13 -13.67 14.84
N THR A 241 -21.06 -14.81 15.54
CA THR A 241 -21.21 -14.84 17.01
C THR A 241 -19.92 -14.46 17.72
N LEU A 242 -18.80 -14.46 17.00
CA LEU A 242 -17.46 -14.16 17.53
C LEU A 242 -16.76 -13.04 16.77
N THR A 243 -16.99 -12.91 15.46
CA THR A 243 -16.24 -12.05 14.55
C THR A 243 -17.03 -10.81 14.15
N GLN A 244 -16.45 -9.64 14.39
CA GLN A 244 -16.90 -8.38 13.81
C GLN A 244 -16.10 -8.13 12.50
N THR A 245 -16.83 -8.07 11.37
CA THR A 245 -16.24 -7.76 10.07
C THR A 245 -16.30 -6.27 9.80
N VAL A 246 -15.18 -5.69 9.42
CA VAL A 246 -15.02 -4.27 9.07
C VAL A 246 -14.54 -4.16 7.63
N PRO A 247 -15.43 -3.79 6.69
CA PRO A 247 -15.04 -3.54 5.31
C PRO A 247 -14.26 -2.22 5.20
N LEU A 248 -13.22 -2.22 4.36
CA LEU A 248 -12.42 -1.06 3.99
C LEU A 248 -12.21 -1.07 2.48
N ASP A 249 -13.31 -0.90 1.74
CA ASP A 249 -13.32 -0.90 0.28
C ASP A 249 -13.07 0.53 -0.23
N ILE A 250 -11.88 1.05 0.08
CA ILE A 250 -11.45 2.39 -0.29
C ILE A 250 -10.23 2.31 -1.23
N PRO A 251 -9.99 3.34 -2.06
CA PRO A 251 -8.80 3.41 -2.91
C PRO A 251 -7.51 3.29 -2.11
N ASP A 252 -6.45 2.78 -2.75
CA ASP A 252 -5.13 2.61 -2.12
C ASP A 252 -4.59 3.95 -1.59
N GLN A 253 -4.49 4.07 -0.27
CA GLN A 253 -4.03 5.28 0.43
C GLN A 253 -2.49 5.37 0.52
N ARG A 254 -1.75 4.28 0.32
CA ARG A 254 -0.27 4.30 0.28
C ARG A 254 0.22 5.19 -0.85
N ALA A 255 -0.52 5.18 -1.93
CA ALA A 255 -0.28 6.02 -3.07
C ALA A 255 -0.53 7.52 -2.81
N MET A 256 -1.18 7.92 -1.73
CA MET A 256 -1.44 9.34 -1.41
C MET A 256 -0.32 10.02 -0.62
N GLY A 257 0.52 9.27 0.08
CA GLY A 257 1.57 9.82 0.97
C GLY A 257 2.98 9.84 0.38
N SER A 258 3.31 8.92 -0.52
CA SER A 258 4.68 8.71 -1.02
C SER A 258 5.01 9.48 -2.31
N TRP A 259 4.01 10.08 -2.96
CA TRP A 259 4.21 10.77 -4.25
C TRP A 259 4.81 12.16 -4.14
N ARG A 260 5.11 12.65 -2.94
CA ARG A 260 5.84 13.92 -2.78
C ARG A 260 7.28 13.85 -3.27
N GLU A 261 7.82 12.64 -3.49
CA GLU A 261 9.21 12.42 -3.87
C GLU A 261 9.42 11.16 -4.74
N LEU A 262 8.55 10.90 -5.74
CA LEU A 262 9.04 10.09 -6.83
C LEU A 262 9.99 10.98 -7.66
N ASP A 263 11.28 10.74 -7.53
CA ASP A 263 12.33 11.24 -8.44
C ASP A 263 12.04 10.95 -9.93
N LEU A 264 10.99 10.24 -10.22
CA LEU A 264 10.53 9.77 -11.52
C LEU A 264 9.64 10.74 -12.27
N THR A 265 8.86 11.57 -11.57
CA THR A 265 7.99 12.49 -12.30
C THR A 265 8.77 13.72 -12.73
N ASN A 266 8.94 13.86 -14.03
CA ASN A 266 9.57 15.03 -14.63
C ASN A 266 8.60 16.21 -14.78
N LEU A 267 7.43 16.16 -14.13
CA LEU A 267 6.35 17.13 -14.36
C LEU A 267 6.78 18.59 -14.09
N ASP A 268 7.68 18.83 -13.15
CA ASP A 268 8.17 20.17 -12.88
C ASP A 268 8.94 20.78 -14.06
N ARG A 269 9.54 19.93 -14.92
CA ARG A 269 10.19 20.40 -16.16
C ARG A 269 9.18 20.89 -17.20
N TYR A 270 7.93 20.41 -17.10
CA TYR A 270 6.84 20.65 -18.07
C TYR A 270 5.73 21.52 -17.50
N ARG A 271 5.95 22.19 -16.34
CA ARG A 271 4.97 23.05 -15.68
C ARG A 271 4.43 24.18 -16.57
N ASP A 272 5.25 24.66 -17.50
CA ASP A 272 4.89 25.74 -18.42
C ASP A 272 4.21 25.21 -19.71
N MET A 273 4.08 23.90 -19.86
CA MET A 273 3.39 23.25 -20.98
C MET A 273 1.91 23.10 -20.66
N THR A 274 1.12 24.10 -20.99
CA THR A 274 -0.33 24.14 -20.81
C THR A 274 -1.04 24.24 -22.16
N PHE A 275 -2.36 24.06 -22.16
CA PHE A 275 -3.16 24.27 -23.38
C PHE A 275 -3.13 25.72 -23.84
N GLU A 276 -2.97 26.68 -22.94
CA GLU A 276 -2.90 28.13 -23.22
C GLU A 276 -1.55 28.52 -23.84
N THR A 277 -0.48 27.82 -23.45
CA THR A 277 0.88 28.07 -23.98
C THR A 277 1.17 27.28 -25.26
N PHE A 278 0.27 26.36 -25.65
CA PHE A 278 0.39 25.62 -26.90
C PHE A 278 0.16 26.54 -28.10
N ASP A 279 1.14 26.65 -29.00
CA ASP A 279 1.06 27.51 -30.18
C ASP A 279 0.32 26.81 -31.32
N LEU A 280 -0.87 27.30 -31.68
CA LEU A 280 -1.65 26.80 -32.82
C LEU A 280 -1.08 27.20 -34.19
N ARG A 281 0.08 27.92 -34.19
CA ARG A 281 0.87 28.24 -35.40
C ARG A 281 0.13 29.11 -36.40
N HIS A 282 -0.79 29.96 -35.91
CA HIS A 282 -1.56 30.92 -36.77
C HIS A 282 -0.65 31.93 -37.48
N GLU A 283 0.54 32.23 -36.93
CA GLU A 283 1.50 33.17 -37.50
C GLU A 283 2.38 32.53 -38.58
N GLU A 284 2.36 31.20 -38.65
CA GLU A 284 3.11 30.46 -39.67
C GLU A 284 2.25 30.33 -40.94
N LYS A 285 2.90 30.31 -42.12
CA LYS A 285 2.20 30.14 -43.40
C LYS A 285 1.83 28.63 -43.62
N LEU A 286 1.14 28.04 -42.64
CA LEU A 286 0.59 26.70 -42.82
C LEU A 286 -0.71 26.74 -43.61
N PRO A 287 -1.04 25.67 -44.38
CA PRO A 287 -2.35 25.57 -44.98
C PRO A 287 -3.47 25.60 -43.94
N ASP A 288 -4.57 26.35 -44.21
CA ASP A 288 -5.71 26.45 -43.29
C ASP A 288 -6.25 25.08 -42.85
N ALA A 289 -6.19 24.08 -43.72
CA ALA A 289 -6.60 22.72 -43.39
C ALA A 289 -5.70 22.05 -42.33
N GLU A 290 -4.42 22.41 -42.26
CA GLU A 290 -3.48 21.89 -41.25
C GLU A 290 -3.69 22.58 -39.91
N VAL A 291 -3.89 23.90 -39.92
CA VAL A 291 -4.21 24.65 -38.70
C VAL A 291 -5.52 24.17 -38.09
N LYS A 292 -6.56 23.91 -38.89
CA LYS A 292 -7.83 23.34 -38.43
C LYS A 292 -7.66 21.96 -37.85
N ARG A 293 -6.85 21.11 -38.49
CA ARG A 293 -6.55 19.76 -37.95
C ARG A 293 -5.79 19.82 -36.64
N LEU A 294 -4.81 20.72 -36.51
CA LEU A 294 -4.08 20.93 -35.26
C LEU A 294 -5.01 21.41 -34.14
N ALA A 295 -5.87 22.39 -34.42
CA ALA A 295 -6.85 22.86 -33.46
C ALA A 295 -7.80 21.74 -33.00
N GLY A 296 -8.35 20.95 -33.91
CA GLY A 296 -9.18 19.78 -33.57
C GLY A 296 -8.43 18.71 -32.78
N ALA A 297 -7.14 18.51 -33.06
CA ALA A 297 -6.29 17.63 -32.27
C ALA A 297 -6.12 18.12 -30.82
N VAL A 298 -5.85 19.41 -30.64
CA VAL A 298 -5.75 20.04 -29.32
C VAL A 298 -7.07 19.95 -28.55
N ASP A 299 -8.20 20.21 -29.20
CA ASP A 299 -9.52 20.09 -28.57
C ASP A 299 -9.82 18.66 -28.13
N THR A 300 -9.44 17.65 -28.91
CA THR A 300 -9.59 16.24 -28.54
C THR A 300 -8.75 15.91 -27.30
N VAL A 301 -7.50 16.38 -27.25
CA VAL A 301 -6.59 16.16 -26.11
C VAL A 301 -7.12 16.89 -24.86
N ARG A 302 -7.64 18.10 -25.00
CA ARG A 302 -8.25 18.89 -23.92
C ARG A 302 -9.47 18.16 -23.35
N HIS A 303 -10.35 17.66 -24.21
CA HIS A 303 -11.52 16.90 -23.77
C HIS A 303 -11.13 15.61 -23.00
N PHE A 304 -10.07 14.92 -23.41
CA PHE A 304 -9.52 13.81 -22.65
C PHE A 304 -9.03 14.27 -21.26
N ALA A 305 -8.35 15.42 -21.16
CA ALA A 305 -7.84 15.93 -19.88
C ALA A 305 -8.96 16.29 -18.88
N GLU A 306 -10.12 16.74 -19.36
CA GLU A 306 -11.30 17.02 -18.52
C GLU A 306 -11.90 15.78 -17.88
N LYS A 307 -11.91 14.64 -18.61
CA LYS A 307 -12.44 13.36 -18.15
C LYS A 307 -11.52 12.22 -18.60
N PRO A 308 -10.35 12.09 -17.97
CA PRO A 308 -9.37 11.12 -18.41
C PRO A 308 -9.87 9.69 -18.17
N ARG A 309 -9.92 8.91 -19.27
CA ARG A 309 -10.34 7.50 -19.27
C ARG A 309 -9.71 6.76 -20.45
N GLY A 310 -9.26 5.52 -20.20
CA GLY A 310 -8.64 4.70 -21.23
C GLY A 310 -7.34 5.31 -21.76
N TRP A 311 -7.01 5.03 -23.02
CA TRP A 311 -5.76 5.47 -23.62
C TRP A 311 -5.93 6.68 -24.54
N LEU A 312 -5.00 7.64 -24.41
CA LEU A 312 -4.78 8.71 -25.39
C LEU A 312 -3.41 8.50 -26.04
N VAL A 313 -3.40 8.18 -27.33
CA VAL A 313 -2.17 8.00 -28.11
C VAL A 313 -1.94 9.23 -28.98
N ILE A 314 -0.90 10.02 -28.69
CA ILE A 314 -0.52 11.19 -29.46
C ILE A 314 0.66 10.81 -30.37
N ASN A 315 0.38 10.68 -31.66
CA ASN A 315 1.34 10.29 -32.68
C ASN A 315 1.75 11.49 -33.54
N GLY A 316 2.98 11.50 -34.04
CA GLY A 316 3.46 12.52 -34.99
C GLY A 316 4.98 12.58 -35.06
N GLU A 317 5.51 13.26 -36.07
CA GLU A 317 6.95 13.45 -36.26
C GLU A 317 7.59 14.18 -35.06
N PRO A 318 8.92 14.04 -34.85
CA PRO A 318 9.64 14.81 -33.85
C PRO A 318 9.41 16.33 -34.00
N GLY A 319 9.20 17.02 -32.85
CA GLY A 319 9.00 18.48 -32.85
C GLY A 319 7.60 18.96 -33.20
N THR A 320 6.60 18.10 -33.36
CA THR A 320 5.21 18.51 -33.67
C THR A 320 4.40 18.96 -32.47
N GLY A 321 4.95 18.91 -31.24
CA GLY A 321 4.28 19.35 -30.01
C GLY A 321 3.65 18.24 -29.15
N LYS A 322 3.93 16.96 -29.42
CA LYS A 322 3.40 15.80 -28.66
C LYS A 322 3.65 15.92 -27.17
N THR A 323 4.92 16.11 -26.77
CA THR A 323 5.32 16.26 -25.36
C THR A 323 4.66 17.47 -24.70
N HIS A 324 4.46 18.58 -25.45
CA HIS A 324 3.75 19.74 -24.93
C HIS A 324 2.29 19.41 -24.62
N LEU A 325 1.57 18.74 -25.53
CA LEU A 325 0.19 18.32 -25.27
C LEU A 325 0.10 17.31 -24.13
N ALA A 326 1.03 16.38 -24.04
CA ALA A 326 1.12 15.45 -22.89
C ALA A 326 1.36 16.20 -21.57
N GLY A 327 2.23 17.23 -21.58
CA GLY A 327 2.45 18.14 -20.45
C GLY A 327 1.20 18.93 -20.08
N ALA A 328 0.45 19.41 -21.07
CA ALA A 328 -0.81 20.11 -20.85
C ALA A 328 -1.85 19.21 -20.16
N VAL A 329 -2.01 17.95 -20.61
CA VAL A 329 -2.86 16.98 -19.94
C VAL A 329 -2.39 16.74 -18.51
N ALA A 330 -1.08 16.58 -18.29
CA ALA A 330 -0.53 16.36 -16.97
C ALA A 330 -0.84 17.51 -16.00
N ASN A 331 -0.65 18.76 -16.46
CA ASN A 331 -0.92 19.94 -15.64
C ASN A 331 -2.41 20.06 -15.31
N GLU A 332 -3.31 19.83 -16.28
CA GLU A 332 -4.76 19.85 -16.06
C GLU A 332 -5.19 18.79 -15.04
N CYS A 333 -4.72 17.54 -15.20
CA CYS A 333 -5.00 16.46 -14.26
C CYS A 333 -4.42 16.75 -12.85
N LYS A 334 -3.24 17.38 -12.77
CA LYS A 334 -2.65 17.82 -11.49
C LYS A 334 -3.50 18.90 -10.82
N HIS A 335 -4.03 19.87 -11.59
CA HIS A 335 -4.96 20.88 -11.08
C HIS A 335 -6.27 20.26 -10.57
N ALA A 336 -6.72 19.16 -11.19
CA ALA A 336 -7.85 18.36 -10.73
C ALA A 336 -7.49 17.44 -9.54
N ALA A 337 -6.32 17.61 -8.91
CA ALA A 337 -5.81 16.84 -7.79
C ALA A 337 -5.63 15.33 -8.08
N GLN A 338 -5.41 14.93 -9.34
CA GLN A 338 -5.08 13.57 -9.73
C GLN A 338 -3.57 13.32 -9.59
N ARG A 339 -3.20 12.07 -9.28
CA ARG A 339 -1.80 11.63 -9.24
C ARG A 339 -1.32 11.38 -10.67
N VAL A 340 -0.49 12.26 -11.17
CA VAL A 340 0.06 12.16 -12.51
C VAL A 340 1.51 11.68 -12.42
N LEU A 341 1.78 10.55 -13.06
CA LEU A 341 3.14 10.09 -13.30
C LEU A 341 3.52 10.46 -14.75
N PHE A 342 4.36 11.47 -14.90
CA PHE A 342 4.91 11.86 -16.20
C PHE A 342 6.35 11.39 -16.31
N VAL A 343 6.63 10.49 -17.23
CA VAL A 343 7.95 9.85 -17.37
C VAL A 343 8.25 9.51 -18.82
N ALA A 344 9.50 9.67 -19.25
CA ALA A 344 9.94 9.10 -20.52
C ALA A 344 9.98 7.57 -20.44
N ALA A 345 9.60 6.88 -21.51
CA ALA A 345 9.55 5.42 -21.51
C ALA A 345 10.90 4.76 -21.16
N THR A 346 12.02 5.37 -21.58
CA THR A 346 13.37 4.92 -21.24
C THR A 346 13.70 5.10 -19.76
N GLU A 347 13.35 6.27 -19.19
CA GLU A 347 13.59 6.58 -17.77
C GLU A 347 12.79 5.66 -16.84
N LEU A 348 11.55 5.30 -17.23
CA LEU A 348 10.72 4.34 -16.51
C LEU A 348 11.44 2.99 -16.36
N LEU A 349 12.04 2.52 -17.45
CA LEU A 349 12.74 1.24 -17.44
C LEU A 349 14.02 1.25 -16.62
N ASP A 350 14.78 2.35 -16.66
CA ASP A 350 15.98 2.52 -15.85
C ASP A 350 15.65 2.59 -14.36
N TYR A 351 14.54 3.21 -14.02
CA TYR A 351 14.03 3.25 -12.66
C TYR A 351 13.60 1.87 -12.14
N LEU A 352 12.93 1.08 -12.95
CA LEU A 352 12.61 -0.30 -12.60
C LEU A 352 13.88 -1.15 -12.44
N ARG A 353 14.91 -0.94 -13.26
CA ARG A 353 16.20 -1.63 -13.11
C ARG A 353 16.94 -1.23 -11.83
N ALA A 354 16.82 0.02 -11.39
CA ALA A 354 17.49 0.49 -10.19
C ALA A 354 17.05 -0.26 -8.92
N THR A 355 15.87 -0.88 -8.92
CA THR A 355 15.37 -1.70 -7.78
C THR A 355 16.15 -3.01 -7.58
N PHE A 356 16.91 -3.46 -8.58
CA PHE A 356 17.76 -4.67 -8.46
C PHE A 356 19.10 -4.42 -7.75
N TYR A 357 19.44 -3.16 -7.46
CA TYR A 357 20.66 -2.89 -6.69
C TYR A 357 20.45 -3.18 -5.20
N PRO A 358 21.45 -3.78 -4.51
CA PRO A 358 21.36 -4.13 -3.09
C PRO A 358 21.09 -2.95 -2.15
N SER A 359 21.31 -1.71 -2.63
CA SER A 359 21.05 -0.48 -1.88
C SER A 359 19.62 0.04 -2.02
N SER A 360 18.77 -0.62 -2.80
CA SER A 360 17.38 -0.20 -2.97
C SER A 360 16.54 -0.57 -1.75
N ASN A 361 15.90 0.42 -1.14
CA ASN A 361 14.98 0.22 -0.01
C ASN A 361 13.55 -0.16 -0.46
N VAL A 362 13.31 -0.28 -1.78
CA VAL A 362 11.99 -0.57 -2.36
C VAL A 362 12.11 -1.74 -3.32
N SER A 363 11.18 -2.71 -3.21
CA SER A 363 11.18 -3.86 -4.08
C SER A 363 10.72 -3.52 -5.51
N PHE A 364 11.15 -4.33 -6.48
CA PHE A 364 10.71 -4.22 -7.89
C PHE A 364 9.18 -4.28 -8.01
N ASP A 365 8.55 -5.24 -7.33
CA ASP A 365 7.11 -5.45 -7.40
C ASP A 365 6.34 -4.24 -6.84
N GLN A 366 6.83 -3.66 -5.75
CA GLN A 366 6.23 -2.45 -5.17
C GLN A 366 6.28 -1.27 -6.14
N ARG A 367 7.42 -1.05 -6.83
CA ARG A 367 7.56 0.01 -7.84
C ARG A 367 6.69 -0.22 -9.06
N LEU A 368 6.60 -1.46 -9.50
CA LEU A 368 5.75 -1.82 -10.63
C LEU A 368 4.27 -1.56 -10.32
N GLU A 369 3.83 -1.93 -9.13
CA GLU A 369 2.46 -1.65 -8.65
C GLU A 369 2.18 -0.15 -8.50
N GLU A 370 3.14 0.62 -8.01
CA GLU A 370 3.03 2.09 -7.96
C GLU A 370 2.75 2.68 -9.35
N ILE A 371 3.48 2.25 -10.39
CA ILE A 371 3.30 2.71 -11.76
C ILE A 371 1.95 2.27 -12.31
N LYS A 372 1.56 1.02 -12.08
CA LYS A 372 0.26 0.48 -12.50
C LYS A 372 -0.91 1.23 -11.89
N ASN A 373 -0.76 1.71 -10.66
CA ASN A 373 -1.84 2.34 -9.88
C ASN A 373 -1.82 3.89 -9.92
N ALA A 374 -0.99 4.53 -10.75
CA ALA A 374 -1.08 5.98 -10.97
C ALA A 374 -2.46 6.35 -11.55
N ASP A 375 -3.08 7.45 -11.07
CA ASP A 375 -4.40 7.85 -11.59
C ASP A 375 -4.31 8.19 -13.07
N VAL A 376 -3.24 8.89 -13.47
CA VAL A 376 -2.91 9.18 -14.86
C VAL A 376 -1.44 8.85 -15.09
N LEU A 377 -1.16 7.95 -16.02
CA LEU A 377 0.20 7.65 -16.47
C LEU A 377 0.45 8.34 -17.81
N ILE A 378 1.54 9.10 -17.90
CA ILE A 378 2.00 9.70 -19.15
C ILE A 378 3.36 9.11 -19.49
N LEU A 379 3.38 8.33 -20.57
CA LEU A 379 4.60 7.77 -21.15
C LEU A 379 5.01 8.60 -22.36
N ASP A 380 6.04 9.42 -22.16
CA ASP A 380 6.55 10.27 -23.23
C ASP A 380 7.60 9.52 -24.05
N ASP A 381 7.59 9.77 -25.36
CA ASP A 381 8.51 9.24 -26.36
C ASP A 381 8.63 7.70 -26.37
N LEU A 382 7.47 7.03 -26.42
CA LEU A 382 7.43 5.58 -26.51
C LEU A 382 7.92 5.11 -27.89
N ALA A 383 9.08 4.48 -27.94
CA ALA A 383 9.59 3.77 -29.11
C ALA A 383 9.60 2.27 -28.83
N VAL A 384 8.65 1.54 -29.44
CA VAL A 384 8.48 0.09 -29.27
C VAL A 384 9.09 -0.64 -30.47
N ASP A 385 10.31 -0.26 -30.88
CA ASP A 385 11.03 -0.97 -31.91
C ASP A 385 11.93 -2.05 -31.28
N GLY A 386 11.89 -3.25 -31.84
CA GLY A 386 12.58 -4.43 -31.32
C GLY A 386 14.11 -4.32 -31.30
N LYS A 387 14.70 -3.16 -31.65
CA LYS A 387 16.14 -2.93 -31.73
C LYS A 387 16.69 -2.10 -30.56
N ALA A 388 15.87 -1.23 -29.97
CA ALA A 388 16.32 -0.31 -28.91
C ALA A 388 16.04 -0.81 -27.48
N MET A 389 15.14 -1.77 -27.32
CA MET A 389 14.66 -2.22 -26.02
C MET A 389 14.95 -3.71 -25.77
N SER A 390 15.49 -4.05 -24.60
CA SER A 390 15.69 -5.46 -24.23
C SER A 390 14.33 -6.19 -24.11
N ALA A 391 14.33 -7.52 -24.33
CA ALA A 391 13.11 -8.34 -24.20
C ALA A 391 12.46 -8.16 -22.82
N TRP A 392 13.25 -8.17 -21.73
CA TRP A 392 12.77 -7.93 -20.38
C TRP A 392 12.09 -6.57 -20.22
N ALA A 393 12.71 -5.51 -20.72
CA ALA A 393 12.17 -4.15 -20.64
C ALA A 393 10.83 -4.02 -21.37
N ARG A 394 10.75 -4.60 -22.54
CA ARG A 394 9.53 -4.66 -23.35
C ARG A 394 8.42 -5.41 -22.64
N ASP A 395 8.71 -6.59 -22.07
CA ASP A 395 7.71 -7.39 -21.37
C ASP A 395 7.16 -6.65 -20.13
N LYS A 396 8.01 -5.94 -19.37
CA LYS A 396 7.59 -5.16 -18.21
C LYS A 396 6.77 -3.92 -18.58
N LEU A 397 7.16 -3.24 -19.64
CA LEU A 397 6.38 -2.12 -20.17
C LEU A 397 5.00 -2.58 -20.65
N TYR A 398 4.94 -3.73 -21.34
CA TYR A 398 3.66 -4.31 -21.74
C TYR A 398 2.81 -4.74 -20.57
N ASP A 399 3.39 -5.32 -19.53
CA ASP A 399 2.66 -5.69 -18.33
C ASP A 399 1.96 -4.47 -17.70
N VAL A 400 2.66 -3.34 -17.58
CA VAL A 400 2.06 -2.07 -17.12
C VAL A 400 0.92 -1.62 -18.05
N LEU A 401 1.20 -1.54 -19.35
CA LEU A 401 0.24 -1.02 -20.33
C LEU A 401 -1.00 -1.91 -20.45
N ILE A 402 -0.83 -3.24 -20.49
CA ILE A 402 -1.93 -4.19 -20.56
C ILE A 402 -2.80 -4.09 -19.31
N THR A 403 -2.18 -4.11 -18.12
CA THR A 403 -2.93 -3.97 -16.87
C THR A 403 -3.77 -2.70 -16.87
N ARG A 404 -3.17 -1.57 -17.23
CA ARG A 404 -3.87 -0.29 -17.25
C ARG A 404 -4.98 -0.23 -18.30
N PHE A 405 -4.79 -0.89 -19.45
CA PHE A 405 -5.82 -1.00 -20.48
C PHE A 405 -7.01 -1.84 -20.00
N ASP A 406 -6.75 -3.01 -19.40
CA ASP A 406 -7.79 -3.94 -18.96
C ASP A 406 -8.65 -3.36 -17.82
N TYR A 407 -8.09 -2.43 -17.04
CA TYR A 407 -8.81 -1.69 -15.98
C TYR A 407 -9.28 -0.29 -16.42
N ASP A 408 -9.21 0.05 -17.72
CA ASP A 408 -9.63 1.34 -18.28
C ASP A 408 -8.98 2.57 -17.61
N GLN A 409 -7.74 2.38 -17.14
CA GLN A 409 -7.01 3.43 -16.42
C GLN A 409 -6.42 4.46 -17.38
N PRO A 410 -6.56 5.78 -17.07
CA PRO A 410 -6.09 6.85 -17.91
C PRO A 410 -4.59 6.75 -18.22
N THR A 411 -4.25 6.60 -19.50
CA THR A 411 -2.86 6.48 -19.94
C THR A 411 -2.62 7.29 -21.21
N VAL A 412 -1.71 8.26 -21.12
CA VAL A 412 -1.30 9.09 -22.27
C VAL A 412 0.03 8.56 -22.80
N ILE A 413 0.10 8.35 -24.09
CA ILE A 413 1.27 7.80 -24.76
C ILE A 413 1.66 8.71 -25.91
N THR A 414 2.86 9.26 -25.89
CA THR A 414 3.38 9.97 -27.06
C THR A 414 4.37 9.10 -27.82
N THR A 415 4.36 9.20 -29.15
CA THR A 415 5.24 8.42 -30.01
C THR A 415 5.51 9.12 -31.34
N ALA A 416 6.71 8.92 -31.88
CA ALA A 416 7.05 9.28 -33.25
C ALA A 416 6.94 8.09 -34.19
N GLN A 417 6.79 6.88 -33.68
CA GLN A 417 6.69 5.65 -34.45
C GLN A 417 5.31 5.53 -35.10
N LYS A 418 5.28 5.10 -36.37
CA LYS A 418 4.00 4.85 -37.03
C LYS A 418 3.29 3.66 -36.38
N LEU A 419 2.00 3.82 -36.09
CA LEU A 419 1.17 2.78 -35.44
C LEU A 419 1.21 1.46 -36.19
N ALA A 420 1.38 1.50 -37.55
CA ALA A 420 1.48 0.29 -38.38
C ALA A 420 2.74 -0.53 -38.09
N GLU A 421 3.81 0.10 -37.62
CA GLU A 421 5.13 -0.49 -37.37
C GLU A 421 5.29 -0.94 -35.90
N MET A 422 4.31 -0.62 -35.06
CA MET A 422 4.32 -1.01 -33.65
C MET A 422 4.00 -2.48 -33.46
N GLU A 423 4.43 -3.04 -32.33
CA GLU A 423 4.12 -4.41 -31.96
C GLU A 423 2.61 -4.68 -32.00
N PRO A 424 2.19 -5.85 -32.55
CA PRO A 424 0.77 -6.18 -32.72
C PRO A 424 -0.09 -6.08 -31.46
N ARG A 425 0.46 -6.44 -30.29
CA ARG A 425 -0.24 -6.36 -29.00
C ARG A 425 -0.57 -4.93 -28.60
N PHE A 426 0.37 -3.99 -28.80
CA PHE A 426 0.15 -2.57 -28.56
C PHE A 426 -0.82 -1.99 -29.57
N LYS A 427 -0.59 -2.26 -30.85
CA LYS A 427 -1.43 -1.76 -31.95
C LYS A 427 -2.90 -2.15 -31.76
N SER A 428 -3.18 -3.42 -31.42
CA SER A 428 -4.54 -3.90 -31.19
C SER A 428 -5.29 -3.12 -30.12
N ARG A 429 -4.61 -2.72 -29.04
CA ARG A 429 -5.20 -1.92 -27.95
C ARG A 429 -5.32 -0.45 -28.31
N ALA A 430 -4.26 0.11 -28.89
CA ALA A 430 -4.25 1.51 -29.31
C ALA A 430 -5.34 1.83 -30.35
N THR A 431 -5.72 0.86 -31.21
CA THR A 431 -6.77 1.02 -32.21
C THR A 431 -8.16 0.57 -31.74
N ASN A 432 -8.33 0.23 -30.47
CA ASN A 432 -9.64 -0.11 -29.91
C ASN A 432 -10.41 1.18 -29.57
N GLU A 433 -11.32 1.59 -30.44
CA GLU A 433 -12.08 2.84 -30.34
C GLU A 433 -12.94 2.94 -29.07
N ALA A 434 -13.27 1.81 -28.42
CA ALA A 434 -14.04 1.83 -27.16
C ALA A 434 -13.22 2.30 -25.95
N HIS A 435 -11.88 2.10 -26.00
CA HIS A 435 -10.99 2.35 -24.87
C HIS A 435 -9.79 3.24 -25.21
N SER A 436 -9.63 3.64 -26.48
CA SER A 436 -8.46 4.39 -26.93
C SER A 436 -8.84 5.51 -27.88
N THR A 437 -8.24 6.67 -27.69
CA THR A 437 -8.32 7.82 -28.59
C THR A 437 -6.95 8.04 -29.22
N ILE A 438 -6.92 8.11 -30.56
CA ILE A 438 -5.69 8.38 -31.31
C ILE A 438 -5.74 9.79 -31.86
N VAL A 439 -4.71 10.58 -31.59
CA VAL A 439 -4.50 11.92 -32.12
C VAL A 439 -3.21 11.93 -32.94
N THR A 440 -3.29 12.27 -34.20
CA THR A 440 -2.12 12.34 -35.09
C THR A 440 -1.81 13.80 -35.45
N LEU A 441 -0.63 14.24 -35.07
CA LEU A 441 -0.11 15.57 -35.40
C LEU A 441 0.64 15.52 -36.74
N THR A 442 0.05 16.06 -37.80
CA THR A 442 0.60 16.03 -39.17
C THR A 442 1.34 17.30 -39.55
N VAL A 443 1.46 18.26 -38.60
CA VAL A 443 2.15 19.53 -38.83
C VAL A 443 3.66 19.34 -38.88
N PRO A 444 4.43 20.19 -39.61
CA PRO A 444 5.88 20.16 -39.61
C PRO A 444 6.48 20.42 -38.19
N SER A 445 7.77 20.09 -38.00
CA SER A 445 8.45 20.38 -36.74
C SER A 445 8.36 21.85 -36.38
N TYR A 446 8.09 22.16 -35.09
CA TYR A 446 7.98 23.54 -34.58
C TYR A 446 9.36 24.19 -34.54
N PRO A 447 9.56 25.33 -35.22
CA PRO A 447 10.89 25.96 -35.32
C PRO A 447 11.38 26.63 -34.02
N GLY A 448 10.52 26.66 -32.97
CA GLY A 448 10.77 27.35 -31.71
C GLY A 448 10.65 28.88 -31.82
N ARG A 449 10.08 29.54 -30.83
CA ARG A 449 10.15 31.02 -30.74
C ARG A 449 11.61 31.40 -30.55
N LYS A 450 12.16 32.24 -31.39
CA LYS A 450 13.45 32.91 -31.11
C LYS A 450 13.31 33.61 -29.76
N ARG A 451 14.10 33.19 -28.76
CA ARG A 451 14.14 33.86 -27.46
C ARG A 451 14.40 35.34 -27.73
N THR A 452 13.38 36.22 -27.59
CA THR A 452 13.60 37.65 -27.50
C THR A 452 14.54 37.87 -26.33
N ALA A 453 15.68 38.50 -26.61
CA ALA A 453 16.72 38.80 -25.62
C ALA A 453 16.05 39.50 -24.42
N ALA A 454 16.29 38.99 -23.21
CA ALA A 454 15.80 39.63 -22.00
C ALA A 454 16.34 41.09 -21.97
N PRO A 455 15.51 42.05 -21.56
CA PRO A 455 15.95 43.44 -21.44
C PRO A 455 17.13 43.49 -20.45
N PRO A 456 18.16 44.35 -20.71
CA PRO A 456 19.30 44.44 -19.83
C PRO A 456 18.87 44.86 -18.43
N ARG A 457 19.32 44.13 -17.44
CA ARG A 457 19.13 44.50 -16.03
C ARG A 457 19.73 45.88 -15.84
N ARG A 458 18.92 46.85 -15.49
CA ARG A 458 19.42 48.17 -15.06
C ARG A 458 20.20 48.00 -13.76
N ALA A 459 21.40 48.55 -13.77
CA ALA A 459 22.35 48.60 -12.66
C ALA A 459 21.80 49.36 -11.47
#